data_98ac46ea0dc6ed53df9ee144a50c0fe5
#
_entry.id   98ac46ea0dc6ed53df9ee144a50c0fe5
#
_cell.length_a   1.000
_cell.length_b   1.000
_cell.length_c   1.000
_cell.angle_alpha   90.00
_cell.angle_beta   90.00
_cell.angle_gamma   90.00
#
_symmetry.space_group_name_H-M   'P 1'
#
loop_
_entity.id
_entity.type
_entity.pdbx_description
1 polymer ?
#
loop_
_entity_poly.entity_id
_entity_poly.type
_entity_poly.pdbx_seq_one_letter_code
_entity_poly.pdbx_strand_id
1 'polypeptide(L)'
;MAKSKIQFVCNACGATHPKWAGQCNDCGEWNTLIEQAQVVTQARSERFSGYAGERSKVQTMAEVNLQEVPRIGTKLAELDRVLGGGLVPGSVALIGGDPGIGKSTILLQTTCLLSQEYPTLYVTGEESLQQVTMRAHRLGLNGEKLKLLTETQVEAIMAQAKVVQPKILVVDSIQTIYTDQLQSAPGGVAQVRESAAVLVRFAKQHNIALFMVGHVTKDGALAGPRVLEHMVDAVLYFEGERDGRYRILRAVKNRFGAVNELGVFAMTETGLKEVKNPSAIFLSRFEQRVSGSVVMVTWEGSRPILVEVQALVDESHLGNPRRVTVGLEQNRLAMLLAVLSRHGGVASYDQDVFVNVVGGVRVMETSADLALLCAVISSLKNRPLPQDLVVFGEVGLAGEIRPVPNGQERLKEAAKHGFKRAIVADGNRPKAAISGMEVLGVKRLDEALQLLSDL
;
A
#
# COMPACT_ATOMS: atom_id res chain seq x y z
N MET A 1 36.11 -10.92 3.07
CA MET A 1 36.71 -10.48 4.36
C MET A 1 37.84 -9.48 4.06
N ALA A 2 37.59 -8.19 4.23
CA ALA A 2 38.64 -7.19 4.11
C ALA A 2 39.65 -7.44 5.26
N LYS A 3 40.87 -7.77 4.91
CA LYS A 3 41.96 -7.85 5.88
C LYS A 3 42.13 -6.47 6.52
N SER A 4 41.75 -6.32 7.78
CA SER A 4 42.13 -5.15 8.57
C SER A 4 43.63 -5.04 8.55
N LYS A 5 44.19 -3.99 7.97
CA LYS A 5 45.61 -3.70 8.12
C LYS A 5 45.84 -3.26 9.58
N ILE A 6 46.44 -4.13 10.33
CA ILE A 6 46.89 -3.83 11.68
C ILE A 6 48.18 -3.00 11.56
N GLN A 7 48.26 -1.87 12.27
CA GLN A 7 49.38 -0.99 12.34
C GLN A 7 49.78 -0.82 13.81
N PHE A 8 51.06 -0.75 14.07
CA PHE A 8 51.59 -0.57 15.43
C PHE A 8 52.08 0.87 15.60
N VAL A 9 51.61 1.55 16.64
CA VAL A 9 51.93 2.95 16.91
C VAL A 9 52.76 2.99 18.22
N CYS A 10 53.88 3.70 18.18
CA CYS A 10 54.70 3.91 19.36
C CYS A 10 54.07 4.97 20.28
N ASN A 11 53.82 4.62 21.55
CA ASN A 11 53.27 5.56 22.53
C ASN A 11 54.24 6.65 22.97
N ALA A 12 55.54 6.45 22.78
CA ALA A 12 56.54 7.43 23.18
C ALA A 12 56.81 8.52 22.12
N CYS A 13 56.81 8.14 20.81
CA CYS A 13 57.14 9.10 19.75
C CYS A 13 56.07 9.23 18.65
N GLY A 14 55.01 8.40 18.67
CA GLY A 14 53.96 8.43 17.69
C GLY A 14 54.32 7.80 16.32
N ALA A 15 55.49 7.23 16.15
CA ALA A 15 55.91 6.56 14.92
C ALA A 15 55.07 5.31 14.64
N THR A 16 54.78 5.07 13.35
CA THR A 16 53.93 3.96 12.91
C THR A 16 54.76 2.86 12.25
N HIS A 17 54.54 1.61 12.67
CA HIS A 17 55.26 0.45 12.17
C HIS A 17 54.27 -0.60 11.61
N PRO A 18 54.63 -1.30 10.50
CA PRO A 18 53.76 -2.31 9.87
C PRO A 18 53.75 -3.64 10.65
N LYS A 19 54.64 -3.83 11.59
CA LYS A 19 54.75 -5.02 12.44
C LYS A 19 55.15 -4.62 13.85
N TRP A 20 54.71 -5.42 14.82
CA TRP A 20 55.15 -5.26 16.20
C TRP A 20 56.66 -5.58 16.35
N ALA A 21 57.37 -4.77 17.09
CA ALA A 21 58.75 -4.97 17.49
C ALA A 21 58.89 -4.64 18.98
N GLY A 22 59.78 -5.32 19.68
CA GLY A 22 60.03 -5.06 21.11
C GLY A 22 60.66 -3.69 21.39
N GLN A 23 61.30 -3.08 20.38
CA GLN A 23 61.92 -1.76 20.45
C GLN A 23 61.44 -0.90 19.27
N CYS A 24 61.10 0.34 19.50
CA CYS A 24 60.75 1.30 18.45
C CYS A 24 62.00 1.69 17.66
N ASN A 25 61.97 1.53 16.34
CA ASN A 25 63.10 1.86 15.49
C ASN A 25 63.38 3.37 15.37
N ASP A 26 62.39 4.23 15.69
CA ASP A 26 62.50 5.68 15.56
C ASP A 26 62.99 6.36 16.84
N CYS A 27 62.56 5.94 18.03
CA CYS A 27 62.95 6.55 19.28
C CYS A 27 63.81 5.64 20.20
N GLY A 28 63.95 4.35 19.86
CA GLY A 28 64.71 3.41 20.62
C GLY A 28 64.14 2.90 21.96
N GLU A 29 62.91 3.34 22.28
CA GLU A 29 62.20 2.93 23.51
C GLU A 29 61.64 1.51 23.38
N TRP A 30 61.72 0.75 24.51
CA TRP A 30 61.26 -0.64 24.55
C TRP A 30 59.79 -0.77 24.97
N ASN A 31 59.10 -1.75 24.38
CA ASN A 31 57.71 -2.13 24.67
C ASN A 31 56.69 -0.97 24.54
N THR A 32 56.92 -0.03 23.62
CA THR A 32 56.08 1.15 23.39
C THR A 32 55.14 1.02 22.19
N LEU A 33 55.27 -0.08 21.40
CA LEU A 33 54.44 -0.32 20.23
C LEU A 33 53.13 -0.99 20.62
N ILE A 34 52.00 -0.26 20.41
CA ILE A 34 50.64 -0.76 20.62
C ILE A 34 49.95 -0.99 19.29
N GLU A 35 49.19 -2.07 19.24
CA GLU A 35 48.35 -2.42 18.12
C GLU A 35 47.22 -1.39 17.95
N GLN A 36 47.15 -0.75 16.82
CA GLN A 36 46.08 0.18 16.47
C GLN A 36 45.43 -0.25 15.15
N ALA A 37 44.14 -0.56 15.19
CA ALA A 37 43.38 -0.85 13.98
C ALA A 37 43.31 0.42 13.14
N GLN A 38 43.80 0.36 11.91
CA GLN A 38 43.63 1.46 10.96
C GLN A 38 42.13 1.65 10.66
N VAL A 39 41.50 2.63 11.27
CA VAL A 39 40.14 3.05 10.91
C VAL A 39 40.27 3.79 9.59
N VAL A 40 39.91 3.13 8.50
CA VAL A 40 39.76 3.76 7.16
C VAL A 40 38.59 4.72 7.26
N THR A 41 38.87 5.97 7.58
CA THR A 41 37.91 6.99 8.00
C THR A 41 37.11 7.62 6.86
N GLN A 42 37.42 7.34 5.60
CA GLN A 42 36.75 8.03 4.49
C GLN A 42 35.54 7.31 3.86
N ALA A 43 35.45 5.98 3.92
CA ALA A 43 34.33 5.25 3.33
C ALA A 43 33.17 4.93 4.32
N ARG A 44 33.42 5.07 5.63
CA ARG A 44 32.41 4.75 6.67
C ARG A 44 31.48 5.91 7.03
N SER A 45 31.87 7.17 6.82
CA SER A 45 31.07 8.33 7.24
C SER A 45 29.80 8.54 6.38
N GLU A 46 29.81 8.14 5.12
CA GLU A 46 28.64 8.25 4.24
C GLU A 46 27.61 7.13 4.46
N ARG A 47 28.04 5.94 4.87
CA ARG A 47 27.14 4.80 5.14
C ARG A 47 26.19 5.00 6.32
N PHE A 48 26.58 5.82 7.27
CA PHE A 48 25.79 6.08 8.49
C PHE A 48 25.23 7.50 8.58
N SER A 49 25.36 8.31 7.51
CA SER A 49 24.60 9.56 7.42
C SER A 49 23.10 9.23 7.39
N GLY A 50 22.32 9.89 8.24
CA GLY A 50 20.86 9.67 8.33
C GLY A 50 20.16 9.90 6.99
N TYR A 51 18.96 9.39 6.84
CA TYR A 51 18.12 9.54 5.64
C TYR A 51 17.64 10.98 5.41
N ALA A 52 18.00 11.94 6.26
CA ALA A 52 17.45 13.30 6.25
C ALA A 52 18.16 14.31 5.33
N GLY A 53 19.13 13.87 4.49
CA GLY A 53 19.77 14.73 3.51
C GLY A 53 21.03 15.45 4.02
N GLU A 54 20.99 16.76 4.25
CA GLU A 54 22.15 17.56 4.63
C GLU A 54 22.62 17.34 6.07
N ARG A 55 23.90 17.68 6.36
CA ARG A 55 24.39 17.78 7.74
C ARG A 55 23.57 18.85 8.46
N SER A 56 22.58 18.41 9.22
CA SER A 56 21.63 19.28 9.91
C SER A 56 22.33 20.12 10.97
N LYS A 57 22.20 21.43 10.87
CA LYS A 57 22.34 22.34 12.03
C LYS A 57 21.14 22.13 12.92
N VAL A 58 21.35 22.17 14.24
CA VAL A 58 20.21 22.21 15.18
C VAL A 58 19.46 23.51 14.94
N GLN A 59 18.18 23.38 14.60
CA GLN A 59 17.27 24.52 14.36
C GLN A 59 16.04 24.38 15.24
N THR A 60 15.48 25.48 15.64
CA THR A 60 14.18 25.49 16.29
C THR A 60 13.08 25.28 15.23
N MET A 61 11.93 24.78 15.67
CA MET A 61 10.79 24.55 14.76
C MET A 61 10.33 25.85 14.05
N ALA A 62 10.52 27.02 14.70
CA ALA A 62 10.22 28.32 14.13
C ALA A 62 11.19 28.79 13.05
N GLU A 63 12.42 28.29 13.05
CA GLU A 63 13.44 28.60 12.05
C GLU A 63 13.31 27.76 10.79
N VAL A 64 12.55 26.65 10.87
CA VAL A 64 12.25 25.81 9.70
C VAL A 64 11.20 26.51 8.85
N ASN A 65 11.62 26.99 7.71
CA ASN A 65 10.73 27.66 6.76
C ASN A 65 9.74 26.64 6.18
N LEU A 66 8.48 26.68 6.63
CA LEU A 66 7.37 25.89 6.12
C LEU A 66 6.87 26.47 4.78
N GLN A 67 7.74 26.70 3.81
CA GLN A 67 7.25 26.91 2.46
C GLN A 67 6.55 25.63 2.03
N GLU A 68 5.28 25.73 1.69
CA GLU A 68 4.56 24.63 1.04
C GLU A 68 5.33 24.21 -0.21
N VAL A 69 6.02 23.08 -0.12
CA VAL A 69 6.72 22.54 -1.27
C VAL A 69 5.65 22.10 -2.28
N PRO A 70 5.56 22.76 -3.44
CA PRO A 70 4.51 22.44 -4.40
C PRO A 70 4.61 20.99 -4.83
N ARG A 71 3.51 20.25 -4.72
CA ARG A 71 3.43 18.87 -5.16
C ARG A 71 3.38 18.80 -6.69
N ILE A 72 4.02 17.80 -7.25
CA ILE A 72 3.96 17.49 -8.67
C ILE A 72 2.79 16.51 -8.88
N GLY A 73 1.70 16.96 -9.51
CA GLY A 73 0.59 16.10 -9.87
C GLY A 73 1.02 15.07 -10.93
N THR A 74 0.65 13.81 -10.72
CA THR A 74 1.03 12.70 -11.62
C THR A 74 0.25 12.67 -12.93
N LYS A 75 -0.72 13.56 -13.09
CA LYS A 75 -1.71 13.57 -14.19
C LYS A 75 -2.69 12.40 -14.13
N LEU A 76 -2.65 11.61 -13.08
CA LEU A 76 -3.61 10.57 -12.75
C LEU A 76 -4.20 10.88 -11.37
N ALA A 77 -5.48 11.29 -11.33
CA ALA A 77 -6.13 11.75 -10.10
C ALA A 77 -6.24 10.64 -9.04
N GLU A 78 -6.44 9.39 -9.47
CA GLU A 78 -6.47 8.24 -8.58
C GLU A 78 -5.09 7.88 -8.03
N LEU A 79 -4.00 8.13 -8.78
CA LEU A 79 -2.63 8.00 -8.28
C LEU A 79 -2.28 9.16 -7.35
N ASP A 80 -2.65 10.39 -7.70
CA ASP A 80 -2.46 11.56 -6.84
C ASP A 80 -3.17 11.39 -5.49
N ARG A 81 -4.37 10.81 -5.49
CA ARG A 81 -5.12 10.50 -4.28
C ARG A 81 -4.29 9.62 -3.32
N VAL A 82 -3.81 8.48 -3.78
CA VAL A 82 -3.04 7.55 -2.91
C VAL A 82 -1.68 8.11 -2.50
N LEU A 83 -1.14 9.04 -3.26
CA LEU A 83 0.07 9.78 -2.90
C LEU A 83 -0.19 10.94 -1.92
N GLY A 84 -1.47 11.25 -1.65
CA GLY A 84 -1.86 12.36 -0.77
C GLY A 84 -1.86 13.70 -1.48
N GLY A 85 -2.10 13.74 -2.80
CA GLY A 85 -2.21 14.95 -3.62
C GLY A 85 -1.04 15.17 -4.59
N GLY A 86 -0.25 14.13 -4.87
CA GLY A 86 0.86 14.17 -5.82
C GLY A 86 2.23 13.91 -5.20
N LEU A 87 3.26 13.98 -6.03
CA LEU A 87 4.65 13.73 -5.65
C LEU A 87 5.24 14.92 -4.88
N VAL A 88 5.90 14.63 -3.79
CA VAL A 88 6.68 15.60 -3.03
C VAL A 88 8.13 15.52 -3.49
N PRO A 89 8.81 16.62 -3.87
CA PRO A 89 10.23 16.60 -4.17
C PRO A 89 11.07 15.99 -3.04
N GLY A 90 11.98 15.08 -3.37
CA GLY A 90 12.76 14.33 -2.39
C GLY A 90 12.03 13.17 -1.71
N SER A 91 10.76 12.93 -2.04
CA SER A 91 10.01 11.80 -1.50
C SER A 91 10.35 10.48 -2.20
N VAL A 92 10.16 9.39 -1.47
CA VAL A 92 10.36 8.03 -1.99
C VAL A 92 9.10 7.21 -1.80
N ALA A 93 8.53 6.74 -2.91
CA ALA A 93 7.37 5.87 -2.94
C ALA A 93 7.75 4.47 -3.44
N LEU A 94 7.39 3.44 -2.67
CA LEU A 94 7.53 2.04 -3.05
C LEU A 94 6.20 1.52 -3.58
N ILE A 95 6.20 0.95 -4.78
CA ILE A 95 5.04 0.30 -5.37
C ILE A 95 5.25 -1.21 -5.34
N GLY A 96 4.45 -1.88 -4.51
CA GLY A 96 4.44 -3.34 -4.35
C GLY A 96 3.25 -4.00 -5.04
N GLY A 97 3.30 -5.32 -5.16
CA GLY A 97 2.21 -6.13 -5.70
C GLY A 97 2.71 -7.30 -6.53
N ASP A 98 1.81 -8.20 -6.89
CA ASP A 98 2.12 -9.41 -7.65
C ASP A 98 2.77 -9.10 -9.01
N PRO A 99 3.62 -10.00 -9.54
CA PRO A 99 4.12 -9.89 -10.91
C PRO A 99 2.95 -9.84 -11.91
N GLY A 100 3.04 -8.93 -12.89
CA GLY A 100 2.01 -8.78 -13.93
C GLY A 100 0.77 -7.96 -13.52
N ILE A 101 0.66 -7.48 -12.27
CA ILE A 101 -0.51 -6.73 -11.79
C ILE A 101 -0.68 -5.34 -12.43
N GLY A 102 0.40 -4.75 -13.00
CA GLY A 102 0.35 -3.44 -13.66
C GLY A 102 1.29 -2.37 -13.09
N LYS A 103 2.20 -2.71 -12.15
CA LYS A 103 3.15 -1.76 -11.53
C LYS A 103 3.96 -0.97 -12.55
N SER A 104 4.68 -1.67 -13.42
CA SER A 104 5.50 -1.06 -14.47
C SER A 104 4.66 -0.31 -15.51
N THR A 105 3.40 -0.74 -15.73
CA THR A 105 2.48 -0.08 -16.66
C THR A 105 2.07 1.30 -16.14
N ILE A 106 1.61 1.41 -14.89
CA ILE A 106 1.18 2.70 -14.34
C ILE A 106 2.36 3.67 -14.24
N LEU A 107 3.56 3.18 -13.87
CA LEU A 107 4.73 4.03 -13.79
C LEU A 107 5.20 4.50 -15.16
N LEU A 108 5.17 3.65 -16.18
CA LEU A 108 5.50 4.06 -17.55
C LEU A 108 4.50 5.10 -18.06
N GLN A 109 3.19 4.91 -17.86
CA GLN A 109 2.17 5.90 -18.20
C GLN A 109 2.41 7.24 -17.49
N THR A 110 2.61 7.19 -16.18
CA THR A 110 2.87 8.39 -15.35
C THR A 110 4.13 9.12 -15.80
N THR A 111 5.23 8.40 -16.02
CA THR A 111 6.51 9.02 -16.40
C THR A 111 6.50 9.57 -17.82
N CYS A 112 5.82 8.94 -18.77
CA CYS A 112 5.62 9.51 -20.11
C CYS A 112 4.84 10.83 -20.03
N LEU A 113 3.78 10.90 -19.22
CA LEU A 113 3.01 12.14 -19.01
C LEU A 113 3.87 13.23 -18.35
N LEU A 114 4.57 12.89 -17.27
CA LEU A 114 5.39 13.83 -16.51
C LEU A 114 6.62 14.30 -17.28
N SER A 115 7.19 13.47 -18.16
CA SER A 115 8.37 13.82 -18.96
C SER A 115 8.13 14.99 -19.91
N GLN A 116 6.88 15.32 -20.21
CA GLN A 116 6.53 16.47 -21.04
C GLN A 116 6.86 17.81 -20.34
N GLU A 117 6.78 17.82 -18.98
CA GLU A 117 6.93 19.03 -18.16
C GLU A 117 8.20 19.00 -17.29
N TYR A 118 8.65 17.80 -16.88
CA TYR A 118 9.75 17.62 -15.93
C TYR A 118 10.81 16.68 -16.47
N PRO A 119 12.11 16.94 -16.24
CA PRO A 119 13.17 15.97 -16.52
C PRO A 119 12.89 14.68 -15.75
N THR A 120 12.67 13.57 -16.47
CA THR A 120 12.29 12.29 -15.90
C THR A 120 13.24 11.21 -16.41
N LEU A 121 13.71 10.35 -15.48
CA LEU A 121 14.57 9.21 -15.78
C LEU A 121 13.89 7.92 -15.33
N TYR A 122 13.75 6.97 -16.25
CA TYR A 122 13.24 5.62 -15.98
C TYR A 122 14.38 4.62 -16.09
N VAL A 123 14.72 4.00 -14.98
CA VAL A 123 15.75 2.96 -14.88
C VAL A 123 15.07 1.60 -14.88
N THR A 124 15.46 0.73 -15.80
CA THR A 124 15.00 -0.65 -15.88
C THR A 124 16.17 -1.59 -15.64
N GLY A 125 15.98 -2.53 -14.70
CA GLY A 125 16.94 -3.60 -14.44
C GLY A 125 16.47 -4.96 -14.94
N GLU A 126 15.23 -5.07 -15.44
CA GLU A 126 14.63 -6.33 -15.89
C GLU A 126 14.39 -6.37 -17.41
N GLU A 127 14.03 -5.23 -17.99
CA GLU A 127 13.67 -5.13 -19.41
C GLU A 127 14.69 -4.33 -20.20
N SER A 128 14.86 -4.70 -21.46
CA SER A 128 15.66 -3.90 -22.40
C SER A 128 14.95 -2.59 -22.76
N LEU A 129 15.71 -1.57 -23.20
CA LEU A 129 15.15 -0.31 -23.68
C LEU A 129 14.12 -0.53 -24.80
N GLN A 130 14.36 -1.51 -25.66
CA GLN A 130 13.45 -1.87 -26.75
C GLN A 130 12.11 -2.40 -26.20
N GLN A 131 12.13 -3.26 -25.20
CA GLN A 131 10.91 -3.80 -24.57
C GLN A 131 10.08 -2.69 -23.91
N VAL A 132 10.72 -1.79 -23.15
CA VAL A 132 10.05 -0.62 -22.54
C VAL A 132 9.44 0.27 -23.63
N THR A 133 10.19 0.56 -24.70
CA THR A 133 9.71 1.38 -25.82
C THR A 133 8.56 0.73 -26.56
N MET A 134 8.63 -0.58 -26.85
CA MET A 134 7.54 -1.33 -27.49
C MET A 134 6.28 -1.30 -26.62
N ARG A 135 6.44 -1.43 -25.29
CA ARG A 135 5.31 -1.30 -24.35
C ARG A 135 4.71 0.10 -24.40
N ALA A 136 5.52 1.16 -24.39
CA ALA A 136 5.05 2.54 -24.52
C ALA A 136 4.25 2.75 -25.82
N HIS A 137 4.74 2.24 -26.95
CA HIS A 137 4.04 2.30 -28.23
C HIS A 137 2.71 1.54 -28.21
N ARG A 138 2.69 0.30 -27.69
CA ARG A 138 1.45 -0.48 -27.56
C ARG A 138 0.39 0.24 -26.73
N LEU A 139 0.82 0.96 -25.70
CA LEU A 139 -0.06 1.73 -24.82
C LEU A 139 -0.43 3.12 -25.40
N GLY A 140 0.09 3.49 -26.56
CA GLY A 140 -0.15 4.79 -27.20
C GLY A 140 0.44 5.98 -26.42
N LEU A 141 1.56 5.76 -25.70
CA LEU A 141 2.16 6.78 -24.85
C LEU A 141 3.16 7.65 -25.63
N ASN A 142 3.10 8.97 -25.39
CA ASN A 142 4.14 9.88 -25.87
C ASN A 142 5.33 9.86 -24.90
N GLY A 143 6.35 9.10 -25.25
CA GLY A 143 7.59 8.95 -24.48
C GLY A 143 8.80 9.70 -25.03
N GLU A 144 8.66 10.61 -26.00
CA GLU A 144 9.77 11.28 -26.68
C GLU A 144 10.76 11.99 -25.75
N LYS A 145 10.26 12.56 -24.66
CA LYS A 145 11.09 13.26 -23.66
C LYS A 145 11.52 12.38 -22.48
N LEU A 146 10.99 11.16 -22.38
CA LEU A 146 11.34 10.24 -21.29
C LEU A 146 12.75 9.68 -21.53
N LYS A 147 13.64 9.89 -20.57
CA LYS A 147 14.97 9.30 -20.59
C LYS A 147 14.93 7.90 -20.00
N LEU A 148 15.46 6.92 -20.72
CA LEU A 148 15.53 5.53 -20.32
C LEU A 148 16.99 5.13 -20.05
N LEU A 149 17.21 4.30 -19.02
CA LEU A 149 18.50 3.74 -18.66
C LEU A 149 18.34 2.26 -18.33
N THR A 150 19.12 1.39 -18.96
CA THR A 150 19.27 -0.01 -18.55
C THR A 150 20.51 -0.12 -17.69
N GLU A 151 20.33 -0.26 -16.39
CA GLU A 151 21.44 -0.35 -15.43
C GLU A 151 20.94 -1.04 -14.16
N THR A 152 21.85 -1.81 -13.53
CA THR A 152 21.57 -2.55 -12.29
C THR A 152 22.53 -2.16 -11.14
N GLN A 153 23.63 -1.49 -11.44
CA GLN A 153 24.56 -1.01 -10.43
C GLN A 153 24.12 0.36 -9.88
N VAL A 154 23.87 0.45 -8.58
CA VAL A 154 23.32 1.68 -7.97
C VAL A 154 24.23 2.89 -8.13
N GLU A 155 25.57 2.70 -8.07
CA GLU A 155 26.57 3.76 -8.24
C GLU A 155 26.52 4.35 -9.66
N ALA A 156 26.38 3.51 -10.68
CA ALA A 156 26.24 3.92 -12.07
C ALA A 156 24.92 4.67 -12.30
N ILE A 157 23.82 4.18 -11.72
CA ILE A 157 22.50 4.86 -11.76
C ILE A 157 22.63 6.28 -11.18
N MET A 158 23.24 6.42 -10.00
CA MET A 158 23.43 7.73 -9.37
C MET A 158 24.33 8.66 -10.21
N ALA A 159 25.40 8.13 -10.82
CA ALA A 159 26.28 8.90 -11.69
C ALA A 159 25.51 9.47 -12.90
N GLN A 160 24.69 8.65 -13.57
CA GLN A 160 23.84 9.09 -14.67
C GLN A 160 22.75 10.07 -14.20
N ALA A 161 22.12 9.83 -13.04
CA ALA A 161 21.13 10.73 -12.49
C ALA A 161 21.72 12.12 -12.15
N LYS A 162 22.97 12.20 -11.69
CA LYS A 162 23.66 13.49 -11.48
C LYS A 162 23.86 14.27 -12.79
N VAL A 163 24.10 13.59 -13.91
CA VAL A 163 24.23 14.22 -15.25
C VAL A 163 22.87 14.66 -15.77
N VAL A 164 21.85 13.79 -15.64
CA VAL A 164 20.50 14.03 -16.16
C VAL A 164 19.74 15.07 -15.32
N GLN A 165 20.03 15.16 -14.02
CA GLN A 165 19.33 15.99 -13.02
C GLN A 165 17.80 15.82 -13.06
N PRO A 166 17.28 14.58 -12.96
CA PRO A 166 15.86 14.35 -13.04
C PRO A 166 15.15 14.94 -11.83
N LYS A 167 13.91 15.41 -12.03
CA LYS A 167 12.98 15.72 -10.95
C LYS A 167 12.25 14.46 -10.49
N ILE A 168 12.10 13.48 -11.38
CA ILE A 168 11.43 12.21 -11.14
C ILE A 168 12.32 11.08 -11.62
N LEU A 169 12.55 10.12 -10.73
CA LEU A 169 13.34 8.92 -10.99
C LEU A 169 12.46 7.68 -10.73
N VAL A 170 12.45 6.74 -11.64
CA VAL A 170 11.85 5.42 -11.46
C VAL A 170 12.94 4.36 -11.50
N VAL A 171 12.85 3.39 -10.57
CA VAL A 171 13.69 2.19 -10.53
C VAL A 171 12.80 0.95 -10.59
N ASP A 172 12.84 0.22 -11.71
CA ASP A 172 12.01 -0.94 -12.01
C ASP A 172 12.90 -2.14 -12.39
N SER A 173 13.16 -3.09 -11.46
CA SER A 173 12.74 -3.15 -10.06
C SER A 173 13.93 -3.08 -9.10
N ILE A 174 13.66 -2.76 -7.85
CA ILE A 174 14.71 -2.69 -6.81
C ILE A 174 15.38 -4.05 -6.56
N GLN A 175 14.74 -5.15 -6.89
CA GLN A 175 15.28 -6.49 -6.73
C GLN A 175 16.47 -6.79 -7.65
N THR A 176 16.56 -6.13 -8.78
CA THR A 176 17.67 -6.31 -9.72
C THR A 176 18.85 -5.41 -9.42
N ILE A 177 18.63 -4.37 -8.58
CA ILE A 177 19.66 -3.40 -8.26
C ILE A 177 20.63 -3.95 -7.21
N TYR A 178 21.90 -3.69 -7.41
CA TYR A 178 22.97 -4.08 -6.50
C TYR A 178 24.00 -2.97 -6.28
N THR A 179 24.77 -3.09 -5.21
CA THR A 179 25.93 -2.26 -4.93
C THR A 179 27.16 -3.15 -4.83
N ASP A 180 28.29 -2.71 -5.38
CA ASP A 180 29.58 -3.39 -5.28
C ASP A 180 30.16 -3.36 -3.85
N GLN A 181 29.56 -2.56 -2.97
CA GLN A 181 30.00 -2.49 -1.56
C GLN A 181 29.62 -3.72 -0.73
N LEU A 182 28.75 -4.59 -1.25
CA LEU A 182 28.33 -5.84 -0.63
C LEU A 182 28.69 -7.04 -1.52
N GLN A 183 29.18 -8.11 -0.86
CA GLN A 183 29.53 -9.37 -1.55
C GLN A 183 28.32 -10.31 -1.75
N SER A 184 27.12 -9.95 -1.29
CA SER A 184 25.91 -10.74 -1.48
C SER A 184 25.39 -10.65 -2.90
N ALA A 185 24.75 -11.71 -3.38
CA ALA A 185 24.20 -11.75 -4.74
C ALA A 185 23.09 -10.69 -4.94
N PRO A 186 22.92 -10.15 -6.16
CA PRO A 186 21.76 -9.33 -6.52
C PRO A 186 20.44 -10.05 -6.17
N GLY A 187 19.42 -9.30 -5.74
CA GLY A 187 18.14 -9.85 -5.30
C GLY A 187 18.10 -10.35 -3.86
N GLY A 188 19.26 -10.54 -3.22
CA GLY A 188 19.34 -10.89 -1.80
C GLY A 188 18.87 -9.72 -0.90
N VAL A 189 18.30 -10.07 0.28
CA VAL A 189 17.74 -9.08 1.24
C VAL A 189 18.73 -7.96 1.56
N ALA A 190 20.00 -8.30 1.78
CA ALA A 190 21.04 -7.33 2.12
C ALA A 190 21.32 -6.36 0.95
N GLN A 191 21.39 -6.88 -0.29
CA GLN A 191 21.58 -6.06 -1.49
C GLN A 191 20.40 -5.11 -1.72
N VAL A 192 19.18 -5.62 -1.69
CA VAL A 192 17.96 -4.81 -1.88
C VAL A 192 17.88 -3.71 -0.82
N ARG A 193 18.17 -4.04 0.44
CA ARG A 193 18.15 -3.07 1.54
C ARG A 193 19.19 -1.97 1.37
N GLU A 194 20.44 -2.33 1.08
CA GLU A 194 21.53 -1.37 0.96
C GLU A 194 21.37 -0.49 -0.31
N SER A 195 21.04 -1.11 -1.45
CA SER A 195 20.78 -0.37 -2.69
C SER A 195 19.62 0.63 -2.53
N ALA A 196 18.53 0.22 -1.88
CA ALA A 196 17.43 1.12 -1.57
C ALA A 196 17.84 2.24 -0.61
N ALA A 197 18.67 1.93 0.43
CA ALA A 197 19.17 2.95 1.36
C ALA A 197 20.00 4.02 0.66
N VAL A 198 20.84 3.61 -0.28
CA VAL A 198 21.67 4.52 -1.11
C VAL A 198 20.78 5.39 -2.00
N LEU A 199 19.79 4.79 -2.70
CA LEU A 199 18.85 5.53 -3.56
C LEU A 199 17.97 6.51 -2.77
N VAL A 200 17.49 6.11 -1.59
CA VAL A 200 16.68 6.99 -0.70
C VAL A 200 17.48 8.21 -0.27
N ARG A 201 18.72 8.02 0.18
CA ARG A 201 19.60 9.15 0.55
C ARG A 201 19.85 10.07 -0.64
N PHE A 202 20.17 9.50 -1.79
CA PHE A 202 20.41 10.24 -3.03
C PHE A 202 19.19 11.08 -3.44
N ALA A 203 18.00 10.47 -3.44
CA ALA A 203 16.77 11.15 -3.80
C ALA A 203 16.46 12.35 -2.87
N LYS A 204 16.65 12.17 -1.56
CA LYS A 204 16.43 13.23 -0.56
C LYS A 204 17.45 14.35 -0.66
N GLN A 205 18.72 14.04 -0.90
CA GLN A 205 19.80 15.03 -1.07
C GLN A 205 19.63 15.88 -2.32
N HIS A 206 19.06 15.34 -3.40
CA HIS A 206 18.92 16.03 -4.68
C HIS A 206 17.48 16.49 -4.96
N ASN A 207 16.57 16.38 -3.97
CA ASN A 207 15.15 16.71 -4.13
C ASN A 207 14.47 16.00 -5.33
N ILE A 208 14.81 14.73 -5.54
CA ILE A 208 14.26 13.88 -6.60
C ILE A 208 13.10 13.09 -6.05
N ALA A 209 11.93 13.14 -6.68
CA ALA A 209 10.82 12.23 -6.38
C ALA A 209 11.16 10.84 -6.96
N LEU A 210 11.30 9.85 -6.10
CA LEU A 210 11.72 8.49 -6.47
C LEU A 210 10.56 7.50 -6.35
N PHE A 211 10.27 6.79 -7.43
CA PHE A 211 9.48 5.57 -7.41
C PHE A 211 10.38 4.34 -7.45
N MET A 212 10.17 3.41 -6.54
CA MET A 212 10.78 2.09 -6.58
C MET A 212 9.71 1.03 -6.80
N VAL A 213 9.92 0.11 -7.72
CA VAL A 213 9.06 -1.06 -7.91
C VAL A 213 9.62 -2.21 -7.10
N GLY A 214 8.72 -2.88 -6.34
CA GLY A 214 9.05 -4.08 -5.58
C GLY A 214 8.08 -5.23 -5.91
N HIS A 215 8.60 -6.46 -6.03
CA HIS A 215 7.77 -7.66 -6.14
C HIS A 215 7.50 -8.26 -4.77
N VAL A 216 6.26 -8.64 -4.50
CA VAL A 216 5.87 -9.40 -3.30
C VAL A 216 5.90 -10.88 -3.67
N THR A 217 6.56 -11.69 -2.86
CA THR A 217 6.43 -13.15 -2.97
C THR A 217 5.28 -13.63 -2.10
N LYS A 218 4.51 -14.62 -2.58
CA LYS A 218 3.36 -15.20 -1.88
C LYS A 218 3.69 -15.71 -0.47
N ASP A 219 4.95 -16.07 -0.22
CA ASP A 219 5.41 -16.67 1.04
C ASP A 219 6.16 -15.71 1.96
N GLY A 220 6.30 -14.43 1.61
CA GLY A 220 6.95 -13.42 2.45
C GLY A 220 8.45 -13.66 2.73
N ALA A 221 9.08 -14.65 2.09
CA ALA A 221 10.42 -15.14 2.42
C ALA A 221 11.56 -14.48 1.64
N LEU A 222 11.29 -13.86 0.49
CA LEU A 222 12.29 -13.08 -0.25
C LEU A 222 12.16 -11.59 0.08
N ALA A 223 13.25 -10.85 -0.09
CA ALA A 223 13.38 -9.41 0.18
C ALA A 223 12.22 -8.61 -0.42
N GLY A 224 11.05 -8.76 0.20
CA GLY A 224 9.84 -8.09 -0.20
C GLY A 224 9.79 -6.67 0.32
N PRO A 225 8.77 -5.92 -0.06
CA PRO A 225 8.55 -4.53 0.34
C PRO A 225 8.66 -4.27 1.84
N ARG A 226 8.34 -5.24 2.71
CA ARG A 226 8.39 -5.10 4.17
C ARG A 226 9.76 -4.63 4.70
N VAL A 227 10.85 -5.08 4.10
CA VAL A 227 12.22 -4.65 4.51
C VAL A 227 12.44 -3.18 4.20
N LEU A 228 11.78 -2.64 3.17
CA LEU A 228 11.93 -1.27 2.67
C LEU A 228 10.90 -0.31 3.27
N GLU A 229 9.79 -0.80 3.84
CA GLU A 229 8.68 0.02 4.35
C GLU A 229 9.12 1.10 5.34
N HIS A 230 10.11 0.78 6.20
CA HIS A 230 10.61 1.74 7.18
C HIS A 230 11.48 2.85 6.57
N MET A 231 12.05 2.61 5.39
CA MET A 231 13.02 3.49 4.75
C MET A 231 12.37 4.50 3.80
N VAL A 232 11.19 4.17 3.26
CA VAL A 232 10.46 4.99 2.29
C VAL A 232 9.37 5.84 2.95
N ASP A 233 8.92 6.86 2.24
CA ASP A 233 7.92 7.81 2.75
C ASP A 233 6.48 7.36 2.46
N ALA A 234 6.27 6.66 1.33
CA ALA A 234 5.00 6.06 0.97
C ALA A 234 5.18 4.62 0.49
N VAL A 235 4.23 3.75 0.82
CA VAL A 235 4.13 2.37 0.35
C VAL A 235 2.75 2.16 -0.25
N LEU A 236 2.73 1.85 -1.53
CA LEU A 236 1.52 1.61 -2.31
C LEU A 236 1.50 0.15 -2.74
N TYR A 237 0.38 -0.52 -2.51
CA TYR A 237 0.19 -1.91 -2.94
C TYR A 237 -0.89 -2.03 -4.00
N PHE A 238 -0.56 -2.72 -5.09
CA PHE A 238 -1.56 -3.18 -6.03
C PHE A 238 -2.27 -4.42 -5.48
N GLU A 239 -3.58 -4.36 -5.44
CA GLU A 239 -4.52 -5.42 -5.08
C GLU A 239 -5.42 -5.75 -6.27
N GLY A 240 -5.90 -6.99 -6.35
CA GLY A 240 -6.81 -7.45 -7.39
C GLY A 240 -6.41 -8.80 -7.98
N GLU A 241 -7.32 -9.44 -8.69
CA GLU A 241 -7.06 -10.69 -9.39
C GLU A 241 -6.27 -10.43 -10.67
N ARG A 242 -5.34 -11.34 -11.03
CA ARG A 242 -4.49 -11.18 -12.23
C ARG A 242 -5.31 -11.03 -13.51
N ASP A 243 -6.37 -11.80 -13.62
CA ASP A 243 -7.27 -11.81 -14.77
C ASP A 243 -8.47 -10.86 -14.61
N GLY A 244 -8.59 -10.22 -13.44
CA GLY A 244 -9.64 -9.25 -13.16
C GLY A 244 -9.48 -7.97 -13.99
N ARG A 245 -10.60 -7.36 -14.34
CA ARG A 245 -10.65 -6.10 -15.11
C ARG A 245 -10.12 -4.90 -14.32
N TYR A 246 -10.26 -4.93 -13.01
CA TYR A 246 -9.95 -3.80 -12.13
C TYR A 246 -8.70 -4.04 -11.30
N ARG A 247 -8.03 -2.94 -10.98
CA ARG A 247 -6.84 -2.91 -10.13
C ARG A 247 -7.05 -1.84 -9.07
N ILE A 248 -6.79 -2.20 -7.84
CA ILE A 248 -6.87 -1.29 -6.69
C ILE A 248 -5.44 -0.99 -6.26
N LEU A 249 -5.11 0.27 -6.13
CA LEU A 249 -3.85 0.74 -5.56
C LEU A 249 -4.13 1.30 -4.18
N ARG A 250 -3.62 0.65 -3.14
CA ARG A 250 -3.84 1.04 -1.73
C ARG A 250 -2.58 1.68 -1.13
N ALA A 251 -2.75 2.81 -0.45
CA ALA A 251 -1.70 3.42 0.35
C ALA A 251 -1.62 2.74 1.72
N VAL A 252 -0.65 1.84 1.91
CA VAL A 252 -0.42 1.15 3.20
C VAL A 252 0.36 2.03 4.18
N LYS A 253 1.24 2.88 3.65
CA LYS A 253 1.99 3.89 4.37
C LYS A 253 2.03 5.16 3.56
N ASN A 254 1.78 6.30 4.19
CA ASN A 254 1.92 7.59 3.54
C ASN A 254 2.25 8.68 4.58
N ARG A 255 3.43 9.31 4.46
CA ARG A 255 3.84 10.44 5.31
C ARG A 255 3.26 11.77 4.84
N PHE A 256 2.68 11.80 3.65
CA PHE A 256 2.20 13.03 2.99
C PHE A 256 0.68 13.09 2.86
N GLY A 257 -0.03 12.05 3.30
CA GLY A 257 -1.48 11.95 3.20
C GLY A 257 -2.05 10.85 4.09
N ALA A 258 -3.34 10.59 3.92
CA ALA A 258 -4.01 9.54 4.67
C ALA A 258 -3.50 8.15 4.25
N VAL A 259 -3.48 7.22 5.20
CA VAL A 259 -3.31 5.79 4.94
C VAL A 259 -4.64 5.17 4.52
N ASN A 260 -4.58 4.00 3.89
CA ASN A 260 -5.73 3.26 3.35
C ASN A 260 -6.49 3.99 2.22
N GLU A 261 -5.91 5.05 1.66
CA GLU A 261 -6.45 5.63 0.43
C GLU A 261 -6.42 4.62 -0.70
N LEU A 262 -7.51 4.58 -1.49
CA LEU A 262 -7.65 3.72 -2.64
C LEU A 262 -7.65 4.52 -3.94
N GLY A 263 -6.82 4.08 -4.88
CA GLY A 263 -6.91 4.43 -6.29
C GLY A 263 -7.47 3.25 -7.08
N VAL A 264 -8.47 3.48 -7.90
CA VAL A 264 -9.13 2.42 -8.66
C VAL A 264 -8.89 2.61 -10.15
N PHE A 265 -8.38 1.57 -10.78
CA PHE A 265 -8.03 1.57 -12.19
C PHE A 265 -8.69 0.39 -12.91
N ALA A 266 -9.04 0.59 -14.17
CA ALA A 266 -9.45 -0.47 -15.07
C ALA A 266 -8.29 -0.83 -16.00
N MET A 267 -7.95 -2.12 -16.11
CA MET A 267 -7.00 -2.61 -17.08
C MET A 267 -7.65 -2.64 -18.47
N THR A 268 -7.03 -1.97 -19.44
CA THR A 268 -7.49 -1.90 -20.83
C THR A 268 -6.35 -2.23 -21.78
N GLU A 269 -6.64 -2.40 -23.05
CA GLU A 269 -5.62 -2.61 -24.09
C GLU A 269 -4.62 -1.43 -24.17
N THR A 270 -5.06 -0.23 -23.83
CA THR A 270 -4.23 0.98 -23.77
C THR A 270 -3.68 1.31 -22.39
N GLY A 271 -3.65 0.32 -21.49
CA GLY A 271 -3.10 0.44 -20.14
C GLY A 271 -4.14 0.64 -19.04
N LEU A 272 -3.70 1.20 -17.93
CA LEU A 272 -4.54 1.47 -16.76
C LEU A 272 -5.28 2.78 -16.94
N LYS A 273 -6.61 2.72 -16.85
CA LYS A 273 -7.51 3.90 -16.88
C LYS A 273 -8.14 4.12 -15.52
N GLU A 274 -8.20 5.35 -15.09
CA GLU A 274 -8.81 5.73 -13.83
C GLU A 274 -10.31 5.47 -13.83
N VAL A 275 -10.82 4.96 -12.72
CA VAL A 275 -12.23 4.73 -12.52
C VAL A 275 -12.81 5.86 -11.67
N LYS A 276 -13.55 6.77 -12.30
CA LYS A 276 -14.14 7.94 -11.63
C LYS A 276 -15.20 7.59 -10.59
N ASN A 277 -15.90 6.46 -10.78
CA ASN A 277 -16.94 5.98 -9.87
C ASN A 277 -16.66 4.53 -9.46
N PRO A 278 -15.84 4.29 -8.44
CA PRO A 278 -15.53 2.95 -7.97
C PRO A 278 -16.75 2.17 -7.49
N SER A 279 -17.69 2.83 -6.81
CA SER A 279 -18.90 2.17 -6.31
C SER A 279 -19.71 1.48 -7.42
N ALA A 280 -19.72 2.03 -8.63
CA ALA A 280 -20.42 1.40 -9.76
C ALA A 280 -19.81 0.06 -10.20
N ILE A 281 -18.55 -0.19 -9.82
CA ILE A 281 -17.84 -1.43 -10.16
C ILE A 281 -18.15 -2.54 -9.16
N PHE A 282 -18.23 -2.16 -7.87
CA PHE A 282 -18.37 -3.08 -6.75
C PHE A 282 -19.83 -3.44 -6.46
N LEU A 283 -20.76 -2.99 -7.32
CA LEU A 283 -22.17 -3.30 -7.25
C LEU A 283 -22.55 -4.21 -8.42
N SER A 284 -22.97 -5.44 -8.11
CA SER A 284 -23.59 -6.32 -9.10
C SER A 284 -25.01 -5.83 -9.36
N ARG A 285 -25.30 -5.42 -10.59
CA ARG A 285 -26.67 -5.06 -10.99
C ARG A 285 -27.35 -6.29 -11.55
N PHE A 286 -27.96 -7.07 -10.68
CA PHE A 286 -28.82 -8.16 -11.11
C PHE A 286 -30.18 -7.60 -11.58
N GLU A 287 -30.70 -8.11 -12.68
CA GLU A 287 -32.08 -7.79 -13.13
C GLU A 287 -33.12 -8.34 -12.15
N GLN A 288 -32.80 -9.47 -11.49
CA GLN A 288 -33.64 -10.11 -10.49
C GLN A 288 -33.02 -10.00 -9.11
N ARG A 289 -33.87 -9.91 -8.08
CA ARG A 289 -33.44 -9.97 -6.69
C ARG A 289 -32.89 -11.37 -6.37
N VAL A 290 -31.72 -11.42 -5.77
CA VAL A 290 -31.08 -12.67 -5.34
C VAL A 290 -30.94 -12.69 -3.81
N SER A 291 -31.13 -13.86 -3.21
CA SER A 291 -30.88 -14.04 -1.79
C SER A 291 -29.37 -14.03 -1.49
N GLY A 292 -29.00 -13.61 -0.30
CA GLY A 292 -27.61 -13.60 0.12
C GLY A 292 -26.78 -12.40 -0.33
N SER A 293 -27.38 -11.39 -0.93
CA SER A 293 -26.69 -10.18 -1.36
C SER A 293 -27.21 -8.95 -0.64
N VAL A 294 -26.29 -8.08 -0.20
CA VAL A 294 -26.60 -6.78 0.41
C VAL A 294 -25.48 -5.78 0.09
N VAL A 295 -25.86 -4.53 -0.07
CA VAL A 295 -24.90 -3.44 -0.27
C VAL A 295 -24.59 -2.77 1.06
N MET A 296 -23.32 -2.50 1.29
CA MET A 296 -22.83 -1.70 2.40
C MET A 296 -22.02 -0.50 1.92
N VAL A 297 -21.77 0.44 2.81
CA VAL A 297 -20.81 1.52 2.58
C VAL A 297 -19.60 1.31 3.49
N THR A 298 -18.43 1.04 2.88
CA THR A 298 -17.14 1.02 3.56
C THR A 298 -16.48 2.38 3.47
N TRP A 299 -15.60 2.69 4.43
CA TRP A 299 -14.80 3.92 4.43
C TRP A 299 -13.36 3.57 4.12
N GLU A 300 -12.88 4.04 2.97
CA GLU A 300 -11.53 3.76 2.52
C GLU A 300 -10.74 5.07 2.38
N GLY A 301 -9.75 5.22 3.26
CA GLY A 301 -8.97 6.44 3.35
C GLY A 301 -9.82 7.66 3.67
N SER A 302 -10.07 8.50 2.68
CA SER A 302 -10.84 9.74 2.82
C SER A 302 -12.23 9.69 2.20
N ARG A 303 -12.66 8.54 1.62
CA ARG A 303 -13.95 8.46 0.90
C ARG A 303 -14.79 7.23 1.25
N PRO A 304 -16.13 7.37 1.26
CA PRO A 304 -17.04 6.24 1.29
C PRO A 304 -17.07 5.53 -0.08
N ILE A 305 -17.16 4.21 -0.06
CA ILE A 305 -17.31 3.38 -1.26
C ILE A 305 -18.41 2.35 -0.99
N LEU A 306 -19.35 2.23 -1.93
CA LEU A 306 -20.36 1.18 -1.86
C LEU A 306 -19.75 -0.12 -2.37
N VAL A 307 -19.93 -1.17 -1.60
CA VAL A 307 -19.52 -2.53 -1.94
C VAL A 307 -20.64 -3.51 -1.68
N GLU A 308 -20.73 -4.55 -2.49
CA GLU A 308 -21.68 -5.63 -2.30
C GLU A 308 -21.03 -6.75 -1.50
N VAL A 309 -21.72 -7.20 -0.45
CA VAL A 309 -21.39 -8.38 0.34
C VAL A 309 -22.34 -9.50 -0.05
N GLN A 310 -21.78 -10.62 -0.47
CA GLN A 310 -22.50 -11.81 -0.84
C GLN A 310 -22.24 -12.93 0.16
N ALA A 311 -23.30 -13.64 0.57
CA ALA A 311 -23.20 -14.81 1.42
C ALA A 311 -23.92 -15.99 0.76
N LEU A 312 -23.32 -17.16 0.83
CA LEU A 312 -23.92 -18.44 0.51
C LEU A 312 -23.92 -19.29 1.76
N VAL A 313 -25.09 -19.74 2.16
CA VAL A 313 -25.31 -20.66 3.28
C VAL A 313 -25.96 -21.92 2.76
N ASP A 314 -25.37 -23.06 3.07
CA ASP A 314 -25.86 -24.36 2.63
C ASP A 314 -25.67 -25.40 3.74
N GLU A 315 -26.44 -26.49 3.72
CA GLU A 315 -26.27 -27.58 4.65
C GLU A 315 -24.88 -28.20 4.56
N SER A 316 -24.23 -28.38 5.71
CA SER A 316 -22.93 -29.01 5.73
C SER A 316 -23.05 -30.53 5.72
N HIS A 317 -22.48 -31.14 4.70
CA HIS A 317 -22.37 -32.62 4.62
C HIS A 317 -21.09 -33.13 5.30
N LEU A 318 -20.30 -32.26 5.92
CA LEU A 318 -19.05 -32.57 6.60
C LEU A 318 -19.24 -32.49 8.12
N GLY A 319 -18.46 -33.27 8.88
CA GLY A 319 -18.50 -33.23 10.34
C GLY A 319 -18.12 -31.86 10.93
N ASN A 320 -17.36 -31.04 10.19
CA ASN A 320 -16.99 -29.67 10.55
C ASN A 320 -17.45 -28.72 9.46
N PRO A 321 -18.45 -27.89 9.71
CA PRO A 321 -18.93 -26.89 8.76
C PRO A 321 -17.86 -25.87 8.37
N ARG A 322 -17.80 -25.55 7.10
CA ARG A 322 -16.81 -24.62 6.54
C ARG A 322 -17.23 -23.18 6.78
N ARG A 323 -16.25 -22.35 7.10
CA ARG A 323 -16.39 -20.89 7.23
C ARG A 323 -15.32 -20.25 6.36
N VAL A 324 -15.73 -19.69 5.22
CA VAL A 324 -14.80 -19.14 4.22
C VAL A 324 -15.17 -17.69 3.95
N THR A 325 -14.16 -16.83 3.95
CA THR A 325 -14.34 -15.42 3.62
C THR A 325 -13.37 -14.99 2.53
N VAL A 326 -13.85 -14.18 1.60
CA VAL A 326 -13.05 -13.45 0.62
C VAL A 326 -13.31 -11.97 0.80
N GLY A 327 -12.26 -11.19 1.05
CA GLY A 327 -12.37 -9.75 1.29
C GLY A 327 -12.73 -9.34 2.71
N LEU A 328 -12.94 -10.29 3.64
CA LEU A 328 -13.22 -10.07 5.06
C LEU A 328 -12.37 -11.01 5.92
N GLU A 329 -12.22 -10.68 7.21
CA GLU A 329 -11.45 -11.50 8.15
C GLU A 329 -12.27 -12.71 8.61
N GLN A 330 -11.69 -13.91 8.51
CA GLN A 330 -12.38 -15.17 8.80
C GLN A 330 -12.77 -15.32 10.30
N ASN A 331 -11.90 -14.87 11.21
CA ASN A 331 -12.21 -14.92 12.66
C ASN A 331 -13.40 -14.02 13.00
N ARG A 332 -13.55 -12.89 12.30
CA ARG A 332 -14.69 -11.99 12.48
C ARG A 332 -15.99 -12.67 12.09
N LEU A 333 -16.02 -13.40 10.97
CA LEU A 333 -17.19 -14.19 10.57
C LEU A 333 -17.58 -15.20 11.67
N ALA A 334 -16.63 -15.95 12.22
CA ALA A 334 -16.89 -16.94 13.27
C ALA A 334 -17.52 -16.30 14.51
N MET A 335 -17.00 -15.16 14.96
CA MET A 335 -17.57 -14.41 16.09
C MET A 335 -19.00 -13.92 15.80
N LEU A 336 -19.25 -13.37 14.62
CA LEU A 336 -20.55 -12.86 14.23
C LEU A 336 -21.60 -13.96 14.11
N LEU A 337 -21.25 -15.15 13.63
CA LEU A 337 -22.14 -16.30 13.60
C LEU A 337 -22.52 -16.77 15.02
N ALA A 338 -21.58 -16.71 15.97
CA ALA A 338 -21.88 -17.00 17.39
C ALA A 338 -22.85 -15.96 17.99
N VAL A 339 -22.66 -14.66 17.67
CA VAL A 339 -23.57 -13.58 18.05
C VAL A 339 -24.97 -13.80 17.43
N LEU A 340 -25.03 -14.16 16.15
CA LEU A 340 -26.26 -14.45 15.44
C LEU A 340 -27.03 -15.60 16.10
N SER A 341 -26.37 -16.69 16.47
CA SER A 341 -26.96 -17.81 17.15
C SER A 341 -27.48 -17.41 18.53
N ARG A 342 -26.67 -16.68 19.32
CA ARG A 342 -27.01 -16.37 20.72
C ARG A 342 -28.07 -15.28 20.86
N HIS A 343 -27.94 -14.21 20.05
CA HIS A 343 -28.74 -13.00 20.19
C HIS A 343 -29.77 -12.81 19.06
N GLY A 344 -29.53 -13.43 17.89
CA GLY A 344 -30.48 -13.43 16.79
C GLY A 344 -31.42 -14.66 16.77
N GLY A 345 -31.15 -15.66 17.58
CA GLY A 345 -31.94 -16.91 17.60
C GLY A 345 -31.81 -17.74 16.31
N VAL A 346 -30.80 -17.50 15.50
CA VAL A 346 -30.58 -18.18 14.21
C VAL A 346 -29.38 -19.11 14.33
N ALA A 347 -29.63 -20.40 14.38
CA ALA A 347 -28.58 -21.42 14.44
C ALA A 347 -27.93 -21.60 13.05
N SER A 348 -26.61 -21.72 13.05
CA SER A 348 -25.82 -21.97 11.83
C SER A 348 -24.70 -23.00 12.08
N TYR A 349 -24.84 -23.80 13.16
CA TYR A 349 -23.78 -24.73 13.56
C TYR A 349 -23.62 -25.90 12.58
N ASP A 350 -24.66 -26.25 11.83
CA ASP A 350 -24.73 -27.31 10.82
C ASP A 350 -24.67 -26.80 9.38
N GLN A 351 -24.38 -25.50 9.19
CA GLN A 351 -24.36 -24.85 7.87
C GLN A 351 -22.94 -24.48 7.45
N ASP A 352 -22.60 -24.76 6.20
CA ASP A 352 -21.45 -24.15 5.53
C ASP A 352 -21.77 -22.68 5.22
N VAL A 353 -20.84 -21.77 5.51
CA VAL A 353 -21.04 -20.33 5.26
C VAL A 353 -19.85 -19.78 4.45
N PHE A 354 -20.17 -19.29 3.28
CA PHE A 354 -19.22 -18.64 2.38
C PHE A 354 -19.60 -17.17 2.26
N VAL A 355 -18.63 -16.27 2.40
CA VAL A 355 -18.85 -14.82 2.27
C VAL A 355 -17.82 -14.24 1.29
N ASN A 356 -18.29 -13.38 0.41
CA ASN A 356 -17.48 -12.72 -0.58
C ASN A 356 -17.81 -11.23 -0.65
N VAL A 357 -16.78 -10.38 -0.69
CA VAL A 357 -16.89 -8.97 -1.03
C VAL A 357 -16.60 -8.82 -2.52
N VAL A 358 -17.58 -8.29 -3.26
CA VAL A 358 -17.50 -8.17 -4.71
C VAL A 358 -16.39 -7.20 -5.13
N GLY A 359 -15.69 -7.52 -6.21
CA GLY A 359 -14.67 -6.67 -6.81
C GLY A 359 -13.28 -6.75 -6.17
N GLY A 360 -13.04 -7.73 -5.28
CA GLY A 360 -11.73 -7.98 -4.69
C GLY A 360 -11.29 -6.92 -3.66
N VAL A 361 -12.21 -6.10 -3.18
CA VAL A 361 -11.96 -5.13 -2.09
C VAL A 361 -11.79 -5.86 -0.77
N ARG A 362 -10.79 -5.48 0.01
CA ARG A 362 -10.65 -5.94 1.40
C ARG A 362 -11.26 -4.92 2.35
N VAL A 363 -12.34 -5.29 3.02
CA VAL A 363 -12.98 -4.47 4.04
C VAL A 363 -12.37 -4.81 5.39
N MET A 364 -11.66 -3.85 5.98
CA MET A 364 -10.93 -4.02 7.24
C MET A 364 -11.68 -3.44 8.44
N GLU A 365 -12.77 -2.73 8.22
CA GLU A 365 -13.53 -2.07 9.28
C GLU A 365 -14.75 -2.89 9.74
N THR A 366 -15.16 -2.67 10.97
CA THR A 366 -16.29 -3.34 11.60
C THR A 366 -17.66 -2.90 11.08
N SER A 367 -17.71 -1.87 10.26
CA SER A 367 -18.97 -1.40 9.63
C SER A 367 -19.65 -2.45 8.76
N ALA A 368 -18.92 -3.47 8.31
CA ALA A 368 -19.42 -4.59 7.53
C ALA A 368 -20.24 -5.61 8.31
N ASP A 369 -20.14 -5.62 9.64
CA ASP A 369 -20.70 -6.68 10.47
C ASP A 369 -22.20 -6.89 10.27
N LEU A 370 -22.96 -5.79 10.36
CA LEU A 370 -24.41 -5.85 10.21
C LEU A 370 -24.81 -6.29 8.79
N ALA A 371 -24.14 -5.77 7.78
CA ALA A 371 -24.37 -6.13 6.38
C ALA A 371 -24.06 -7.61 6.13
N LEU A 372 -22.95 -8.11 6.68
CA LEU A 372 -22.59 -9.53 6.61
C LEU A 372 -23.68 -10.42 7.20
N LEU A 373 -24.17 -10.11 8.41
CA LEU A 373 -25.23 -10.88 9.04
C LEU A 373 -26.54 -10.81 8.26
N CYS A 374 -26.90 -9.65 7.68
CA CYS A 374 -28.06 -9.51 6.81
C CYS A 374 -27.93 -10.39 5.55
N ALA A 375 -26.76 -10.44 4.93
CA ALA A 375 -26.51 -11.31 3.78
C ALA A 375 -26.61 -12.80 4.14
N VAL A 376 -26.01 -13.21 5.27
CA VAL A 376 -26.07 -14.59 5.77
C VAL A 376 -27.52 -15.01 6.00
N ILE A 377 -28.33 -14.18 6.65
CA ILE A 377 -29.74 -14.49 6.94
C ILE A 377 -30.58 -14.51 5.66
N SER A 378 -30.35 -13.58 4.74
CA SER A 378 -30.99 -13.57 3.44
C SER A 378 -30.75 -14.88 2.68
N SER A 379 -29.49 -15.36 2.67
CA SER A 379 -29.12 -16.64 2.08
C SER A 379 -29.78 -17.83 2.79
N LEU A 380 -29.62 -17.92 4.12
CA LEU A 380 -30.15 -19.02 4.93
C LEU A 380 -31.68 -19.18 4.79
N LYS A 381 -32.40 -18.05 4.75
CA LYS A 381 -33.87 -18.06 4.59
C LYS A 381 -34.33 -18.07 3.12
N ASN A 382 -33.40 -18.07 2.17
CA ASN A 382 -33.64 -17.92 0.73
C ASN A 382 -34.60 -16.75 0.41
N ARG A 383 -34.40 -15.62 1.12
CA ARG A 383 -35.24 -14.44 0.99
C ARG A 383 -34.40 -13.25 0.49
N PRO A 384 -34.62 -12.81 -0.76
CA PRO A 384 -33.91 -11.67 -1.32
C PRO A 384 -34.20 -10.37 -0.57
N LEU A 385 -33.16 -9.57 -0.32
CA LEU A 385 -33.29 -8.22 0.22
C LEU A 385 -33.62 -7.20 -0.88
N PRO A 386 -34.20 -6.04 -0.52
CA PRO A 386 -34.46 -4.98 -1.48
C PRO A 386 -33.16 -4.46 -2.11
N GLN A 387 -33.16 -4.27 -3.44
CA GLN A 387 -31.98 -3.79 -4.18
C GLN A 387 -31.58 -2.34 -3.86
N ASP A 388 -32.52 -1.56 -3.33
CA ASP A 388 -32.33 -0.17 -2.92
C ASP A 388 -32.01 -0.03 -1.42
N LEU A 389 -31.68 -1.13 -0.75
CA LEU A 389 -31.26 -1.20 0.65
C LEU A 389 -29.74 -1.14 0.79
N VAL A 390 -29.26 -0.27 1.68
CA VAL A 390 -27.88 -0.27 2.16
C VAL A 390 -27.85 -0.56 3.67
N VAL A 391 -26.85 -1.31 4.10
CA VAL A 391 -26.72 -1.72 5.52
C VAL A 391 -25.29 -1.46 5.99
N PHE A 392 -25.14 -0.86 7.17
CA PHE A 392 -23.83 -0.78 7.84
C PHE A 392 -23.99 -0.56 9.36
N GLY A 393 -23.05 -1.11 10.12
CA GLY A 393 -23.03 -1.01 11.58
C GLY A 393 -22.09 -2.05 12.18
N GLU A 394 -21.45 -1.73 13.29
CA GLU A 394 -20.66 -2.70 14.05
C GLU A 394 -21.59 -3.54 14.93
N VAL A 395 -21.33 -4.84 15.01
CA VAL A 395 -22.07 -5.76 15.88
C VAL A 395 -21.20 -6.17 17.06
N GLY A 396 -21.62 -5.80 18.27
CA GLY A 396 -20.95 -6.20 19.50
C GLY A 396 -21.30 -7.62 19.94
N LEU A 397 -20.49 -8.20 20.82
CA LEU A 397 -20.65 -9.58 21.31
C LEU A 397 -21.91 -9.80 22.16
N ALA A 398 -22.50 -8.72 22.71
CA ALA A 398 -23.78 -8.78 23.43
C ALA A 398 -25.00 -8.54 22.52
N GLY A 399 -24.80 -8.53 21.18
CA GLY A 399 -25.87 -8.33 20.20
C GLY A 399 -26.28 -6.87 20.01
N GLU A 400 -25.54 -5.92 20.58
CA GLU A 400 -25.75 -4.49 20.38
C GLU A 400 -25.22 -4.05 19.01
N ILE A 401 -25.91 -3.10 18.37
CA ILE A 401 -25.46 -2.46 17.14
C ILE A 401 -24.84 -1.10 17.47
N ARG A 402 -23.57 -0.97 17.19
CA ARG A 402 -22.77 0.22 17.50
C ARG A 402 -22.64 1.13 16.30
N PRO A 403 -22.63 2.46 16.53
CA PRO A 403 -22.42 3.41 15.46
C PRO A 403 -20.99 3.32 14.92
N VAL A 404 -20.87 3.55 13.63
CA VAL A 404 -19.58 3.61 12.92
C VAL A 404 -19.22 5.06 12.57
N PRO A 405 -17.93 5.39 12.40
CA PRO A 405 -17.51 6.72 11.98
C PRO A 405 -18.11 7.15 10.64
N ASN A 406 -18.29 8.45 10.45
CA ASN A 406 -18.74 9.08 9.19
C ASN A 406 -20.10 8.55 8.67
N GLY A 407 -21.03 8.21 9.58
CA GLY A 407 -22.32 7.62 9.20
C GLY A 407 -23.15 8.49 8.27
N GLN A 408 -23.11 9.82 8.44
CA GLN A 408 -23.87 10.75 7.56
C GLN A 408 -23.29 10.79 6.13
N GLU A 409 -21.96 10.81 6.01
CA GLU A 409 -21.26 10.82 4.74
C GLU A 409 -21.51 9.50 3.97
N ARG A 410 -21.53 8.37 4.69
CA ARG A 410 -21.91 7.05 4.11
C ARG A 410 -23.32 7.06 3.57
N LEU A 411 -24.28 7.58 4.32
CA LEU A 411 -25.68 7.69 3.89
C LEU A 411 -25.84 8.63 2.68
N LYS A 412 -25.17 9.78 2.69
CA LYS A 412 -25.19 10.72 1.55
C LYS A 412 -24.62 10.07 0.28
N GLU A 413 -23.55 9.31 0.38
CA GLU A 413 -22.99 8.60 -0.77
C GLU A 413 -23.94 7.51 -1.27
N ALA A 414 -24.58 6.75 -0.38
CA ALA A 414 -25.60 5.78 -0.76
C ALA A 414 -26.78 6.44 -1.47
N ALA A 415 -27.31 7.56 -0.95
CA ALA A 415 -28.39 8.32 -1.56
C ALA A 415 -28.03 8.83 -2.96
N LYS A 416 -26.80 9.33 -3.15
CA LYS A 416 -26.25 9.77 -4.44
C LYS A 416 -26.22 8.65 -5.49
N HIS A 417 -26.06 7.41 -5.03
CA HIS A 417 -26.09 6.21 -5.87
C HIS A 417 -27.48 5.60 -6.06
N GLY A 418 -28.53 6.25 -5.54
CA GLY A 418 -29.94 5.90 -5.77
C GLY A 418 -30.50 4.90 -4.77
N PHE A 419 -29.80 4.63 -3.65
CA PHE A 419 -30.34 3.82 -2.56
C PHE A 419 -31.40 4.62 -1.80
N LYS A 420 -32.53 3.98 -1.53
CA LYS A 420 -33.71 4.62 -0.93
C LYS A 420 -33.95 4.20 0.52
N ARG A 421 -33.30 3.12 0.97
CA ARG A 421 -33.45 2.59 2.33
C ARG A 421 -32.09 2.30 2.94
N ALA A 422 -31.94 2.57 4.24
CA ALA A 422 -30.75 2.24 4.99
C ALA A 422 -31.11 1.64 6.35
N ILE A 423 -30.47 0.52 6.72
CA ILE A 423 -30.49 -0.02 8.08
C ILE A 423 -29.12 0.27 8.69
N VAL A 424 -29.10 1.03 9.76
CA VAL A 424 -27.87 1.50 10.41
C VAL A 424 -28.00 1.45 11.94
N ALA A 425 -26.88 1.53 12.65
CA ALA A 425 -26.94 1.75 14.09
C ALA A 425 -27.76 3.02 14.42
N ASP A 426 -28.55 2.99 15.47
CA ASP A 426 -29.39 4.13 15.88
C ASP A 426 -28.55 5.42 16.08
N GLY A 427 -27.34 5.31 16.60
CA GLY A 427 -26.40 6.43 16.72
C GLY A 427 -25.90 7.01 15.40
N ASN A 428 -26.10 6.33 14.28
CA ASN A 428 -25.80 6.83 12.93
C ASN A 428 -27.00 7.48 12.22
N ARG A 429 -28.19 7.48 12.85
CA ARG A 429 -29.36 8.18 12.26
C ARG A 429 -29.04 9.65 12.07
N PRO A 430 -29.34 10.19 10.87
CA PRO A 430 -29.08 11.60 10.60
C PRO A 430 -30.07 12.48 11.41
N LYS A 431 -29.58 13.61 11.93
CA LYS A 431 -30.43 14.60 12.60
C LYS A 431 -31.42 15.27 11.66
N ALA A 432 -31.05 15.43 10.40
CA ALA A 432 -31.90 15.94 9.33
C ALA A 432 -32.16 14.83 8.31
N ALA A 433 -33.39 14.74 7.80
CA ALA A 433 -33.75 13.75 6.80
C ALA A 433 -32.86 13.87 5.55
N ILE A 434 -32.41 12.75 5.02
CA ILE A 434 -31.71 12.70 3.73
C ILE A 434 -32.76 12.59 2.64
N SER A 435 -32.75 13.52 1.69
CA SER A 435 -33.74 13.54 0.62
C SER A 435 -33.75 12.22 -0.17
N GLY A 436 -34.91 11.59 -0.27
CA GLY A 436 -35.11 10.37 -1.02
C GLY A 436 -34.61 9.08 -0.34
N MET A 437 -34.21 9.14 0.94
CA MET A 437 -33.74 7.98 1.70
C MET A 437 -34.47 7.85 3.04
N GLU A 438 -35.04 6.67 3.28
CA GLU A 438 -35.55 6.24 4.59
C GLU A 438 -34.40 5.61 5.40
N VAL A 439 -34.13 6.10 6.61
CA VAL A 439 -33.07 5.61 7.47
C VAL A 439 -33.67 4.95 8.72
N LEU A 440 -33.52 3.64 8.82
CA LEU A 440 -33.98 2.80 9.90
C LEU A 440 -32.84 2.57 10.89
N GLY A 441 -32.91 3.14 12.07
CA GLY A 441 -31.92 2.98 13.14
C GLY A 441 -32.26 1.79 14.00
N VAL A 442 -31.27 0.93 14.31
CA VAL A 442 -31.39 -0.24 15.18
C VAL A 442 -30.36 -0.19 16.30
N LYS A 443 -30.75 -0.65 17.49
CA LYS A 443 -29.88 -0.71 18.67
C LYS A 443 -29.39 -2.13 18.93
N ARG A 444 -30.14 -3.13 18.50
CA ARG A 444 -29.86 -4.53 18.72
C ARG A 444 -30.04 -5.35 17.46
N LEU A 445 -29.41 -6.52 17.45
CA LEU A 445 -29.44 -7.43 16.30
C LEU A 445 -30.86 -7.97 16.04
N ASP A 446 -31.62 -8.33 17.09
CA ASP A 446 -33.00 -8.79 16.97
C ASP A 446 -33.92 -7.75 16.27
N GLU A 447 -33.77 -6.45 16.59
CA GLU A 447 -34.48 -5.36 15.89
C GLU A 447 -34.15 -5.34 14.39
N ALA A 448 -32.85 -5.48 14.05
CA ALA A 448 -32.44 -5.51 12.64
C ALA A 448 -33.04 -6.71 11.90
N LEU A 449 -33.08 -7.90 12.55
CA LEU A 449 -33.66 -9.11 11.98
C LEU A 449 -35.18 -9.01 11.76
N GLN A 450 -35.89 -8.33 12.68
CA GLN A 450 -37.30 -8.04 12.52
C GLN A 450 -37.55 -7.13 11.34
N LEU A 451 -36.81 -6.02 11.23
CA LEU A 451 -36.91 -5.11 10.08
C LEU A 451 -36.67 -5.84 8.75
N LEU A 452 -35.70 -6.75 8.68
CA LEU A 452 -35.45 -7.56 7.48
C LEU A 452 -36.61 -8.50 7.15
N SER A 453 -37.39 -8.91 8.17
CA SER A 453 -38.57 -9.75 7.96
C SER A 453 -39.77 -8.97 7.46
N ASP A 454 -39.80 -7.67 7.70
CA ASP A 454 -40.89 -6.76 7.30
C ASP A 454 -40.68 -6.13 5.91
N LEU A 455 -39.41 -6.17 5.39
CA LEU A 455 -38.99 -5.66 4.07
C LEU A 455 -39.14 -6.70 2.97
#